data_9b6f25cf84be08b0d6e3db0e34198cad
#
_entry.id   9b6f25cf84be08b0d6e3db0e34198cad
#
_cell.length_a   1.000
_cell.length_b   1.000
_cell.length_c   1.000
_cell.angle_alpha   90.00
_cell.angle_beta   90.00
_cell.angle_gamma   90.00
#
_symmetry.space_group_name_H-M   'P 1'
#
loop_
_entity.id
_entity.type
_entity.pdbx_description
1 polymer ?
#
loop_
_entity_poly.entity_id
_entity_poly.type
_entity_poly.pdbx_seq_one_letter_code
_entity_poly.pdbx_strand_id
1 'polypeptide(L)'
;RRLKEDAYKPVYGAQELVATFVGDTRIVRRQPFIPVSLVQQTLKKHELQPGDIILERRNWFLSNAFLPGFWPHTALYIGKKEQLEALEQGLVSDLKKLPERKPGAAWEAYIRRDHGHPRVILEAVSDGVVFASAEHSLHADYVAVLRPNLSPSQKATAIRRAFADYGKPYDFNFDFNTASKLVCSELVYHAYEGLLDFQMEEVLGKKVVTPLGIMRKFANEYENPNPQLEFVFFLDTLPGASESNEVSLEKCIESVDRPKAFNE
;
A
#
# COMPACT_ATOMS: atom_id res chain seq x y z
N ARG A 1 -19.75 -18.79 28.16
CA ARG A 1 -19.38 -18.09 26.91
C ARG A 1 -18.75 -16.72 27.21
N ARG A 2 -19.37 -15.90 28.13
CA ARG A 2 -18.83 -14.57 28.52
C ARG A 2 -17.43 -14.60 29.18
N LEU A 3 -17.12 -15.61 29.98
CA LEU A 3 -15.81 -15.74 30.66
C LEU A 3 -14.64 -16.00 29.68
N LYS A 4 -14.88 -16.50 28.48
CA LYS A 4 -13.83 -16.66 27.45
C LYS A 4 -13.52 -15.35 26.70
N GLU A 5 -14.52 -14.48 26.51
CA GLU A 5 -14.33 -13.19 25.81
C GLU A 5 -13.56 -12.19 26.68
N ASP A 6 -13.77 -12.20 28.00
CA ASP A 6 -13.09 -11.28 28.92
C ASP A 6 -11.62 -11.70 29.21
N ALA A 7 -11.28 -12.96 29.10
CA ALA A 7 -9.89 -13.46 29.22
C ALA A 7 -9.05 -13.18 27.94
N TYR A 8 -9.70 -13.00 26.78
CA TYR A 8 -8.99 -12.69 25.53
C TYR A 8 -8.56 -11.22 25.39
N LYS A 9 -9.29 -10.30 26.01
CA LYS A 9 -9.01 -8.84 25.91
C LYS A 9 -7.60 -8.42 26.37
N PRO A 10 -7.09 -8.85 27.54
CA PRO A 10 -5.74 -8.46 27.96
C PRO A 10 -4.63 -9.12 27.13
N VAL A 11 -4.84 -10.34 26.64
CA VAL A 11 -3.89 -11.03 25.75
C VAL A 11 -3.85 -10.34 24.37
N TYR A 12 -4.99 -9.91 23.87
CA TYR A 12 -5.12 -9.21 22.61
C TYR A 12 -4.42 -7.83 22.65
N GLY A 13 -4.62 -7.05 23.71
CA GLY A 13 -3.93 -5.77 23.91
C GLY A 13 -2.40 -5.90 24.00
N ALA A 14 -1.90 -6.99 24.62
CA ALA A 14 -0.47 -7.26 24.67
C ALA A 14 0.09 -7.67 23.31
N GLN A 15 -0.65 -8.46 22.52
CA GLN A 15 -0.26 -8.82 21.15
C GLN A 15 -0.25 -7.61 20.23
N GLU A 16 -1.25 -6.73 20.32
CA GLU A 16 -1.32 -5.48 19.54
C GLU A 16 -0.16 -4.55 19.89
N LEU A 17 0.20 -4.40 21.16
CA LEU A 17 1.37 -3.63 21.61
C LEU A 17 2.69 -4.19 21.08
N VAL A 18 2.86 -5.51 21.14
CA VAL A 18 4.06 -6.18 20.61
C VAL A 18 4.11 -6.05 19.09
N ALA A 19 2.99 -6.21 18.39
CA ALA A 19 2.95 -6.13 16.94
C ALA A 19 3.14 -4.69 16.44
N THR A 20 2.61 -3.67 17.13
CA THR A 20 2.90 -2.25 16.86
C THR A 20 4.39 -1.96 17.08
N PHE A 21 4.96 -2.44 18.19
CA PHE A 21 6.39 -2.30 18.44
C PHE A 21 7.24 -2.96 17.34
N VAL A 22 6.85 -4.15 16.88
CA VAL A 22 7.52 -4.87 15.79
C VAL A 22 7.35 -4.13 14.46
N GLY A 23 6.15 -3.60 14.17
CA GLY A 23 5.85 -2.87 12.94
C GLY A 23 6.70 -1.61 12.77
N ASP A 24 6.86 -0.85 13.84
CA ASP A 24 7.51 0.47 13.83
C ASP A 24 8.99 0.42 14.26
N THR A 25 9.46 -0.76 14.72
CA THR A 25 10.84 -0.88 15.17
C THR A 25 11.81 -0.99 14.00
N ARG A 26 12.72 -0.03 13.91
CA ARG A 26 13.90 -0.09 13.03
C ARG A 26 15.06 -0.78 13.75
N ILE A 27 15.61 -1.83 13.14
CA ILE A 27 16.81 -2.53 13.64
C ILE A 27 18.04 -1.65 13.44
N VAL A 28 18.11 -0.95 12.30
CA VAL A 28 19.18 0.01 11.99
C VAL A 28 18.56 1.36 11.63
N ARG A 29 19.04 2.42 12.29
CA ARG A 29 18.59 3.80 12.01
C ARG A 29 19.47 4.42 10.93
N ARG A 30 18.99 4.47 9.70
CA ARG A 30 19.57 5.22 8.59
C ARG A 30 18.50 5.93 7.78
N GLN A 31 18.88 6.86 6.95
CA GLN A 31 17.97 7.48 5.99
C GLN A 31 17.60 6.45 4.90
N PRO A 32 16.38 6.48 4.38
CA PRO A 32 16.00 5.72 3.19
C PRO A 32 16.88 6.08 1.99
N PHE A 33 17.06 5.13 1.07
CA PHE A 33 17.86 5.35 -0.14
C PHE A 33 17.20 6.28 -1.17
N ILE A 34 15.86 6.38 -1.16
CA ILE A 34 15.11 7.28 -2.05
C ILE A 34 14.94 8.62 -1.33
N PRO A 35 15.71 9.66 -1.66
CA PRO A 35 15.52 10.98 -1.07
C PRO A 35 14.23 11.64 -1.61
N VAL A 36 13.65 12.56 -0.84
CA VAL A 36 12.44 13.30 -1.23
C VAL A 36 12.60 14.02 -2.56
N SER A 37 13.81 14.51 -2.87
CA SER A 37 14.12 15.16 -4.16
C SER A 37 13.93 14.20 -5.34
N LEU A 38 14.35 12.94 -5.21
CA LEU A 38 14.15 11.91 -6.25
C LEU A 38 12.67 11.57 -6.38
N VAL A 39 11.93 11.44 -5.27
CA VAL A 39 10.47 11.27 -5.30
C VAL A 39 9.83 12.38 -6.14
N GLN A 40 10.14 13.64 -5.84
CA GLN A 40 9.58 14.79 -6.56
C GLN A 40 9.96 14.83 -8.05
N GLN A 41 11.19 14.45 -8.39
CA GLN A 41 11.63 14.34 -9.80
C GLN A 41 10.85 13.24 -10.53
N THR A 42 10.72 12.05 -9.90
CA THR A 42 10.00 10.92 -10.48
C THR A 42 8.52 11.24 -10.70
N LEU A 43 7.87 11.90 -9.72
CA LEU A 43 6.48 12.33 -9.84
C LEU A 43 6.25 13.42 -10.90
N LYS A 44 7.28 14.20 -11.27
CA LYS A 44 7.22 15.13 -12.40
C LYS A 44 7.38 14.42 -13.74
N LYS A 45 8.18 13.36 -13.78
CA LYS A 45 8.45 12.56 -14.98
C LYS A 45 7.29 11.62 -15.30
N HIS A 46 6.75 10.97 -14.26
CA HIS A 46 5.66 10.00 -14.36
C HIS A 46 4.41 10.55 -13.68
N GLU A 47 3.39 10.83 -14.46
CA GLU A 47 2.10 11.23 -13.93
C GLU A 47 1.39 10.02 -13.31
N LEU A 48 1.34 9.98 -11.97
CA LEU A 48 0.54 8.97 -11.26
C LEU A 48 -0.94 9.24 -11.47
N GLN A 49 -1.71 8.18 -11.64
CA GLN A 49 -3.16 8.21 -11.83
C GLN A 49 -3.88 7.64 -10.61
N PRO A 50 -5.06 8.19 -10.24
CA PRO A 50 -5.88 7.59 -9.20
C PRO A 50 -6.11 6.09 -9.47
N GLY A 51 -5.80 5.27 -8.47
CA GLY A 51 -5.84 3.82 -8.57
C GLY A 51 -4.50 3.14 -8.90
N ASP A 52 -3.40 3.87 -9.11
CA ASP A 52 -2.08 3.23 -9.21
C ASP A 52 -1.75 2.51 -7.90
N ILE A 53 -1.21 1.29 -8.02
CA ILE A 53 -0.79 0.44 -6.89
C ILE A 53 0.69 0.69 -6.65
N ILE A 54 1.04 1.01 -5.42
CA ILE A 54 2.40 1.26 -4.97
C ILE A 54 2.87 0.03 -4.21
N LEU A 55 4.06 -0.46 -4.53
CA LEU A 55 4.78 -1.47 -3.78
C LEU A 55 6.02 -0.80 -3.21
N GLU A 56 6.27 -0.95 -1.93
CA GLU A 56 7.41 -0.33 -1.29
C GLU A 56 8.11 -1.25 -0.30
N ARG A 57 9.40 -0.98 -0.12
CA ARG A 57 10.23 -1.64 0.88
C ARG A 57 11.04 -0.61 1.62
N ARG A 58 11.00 -0.69 2.93
CA ARG A 58 11.89 0.01 3.86
C ARG A 58 12.74 -1.03 4.56
N ASN A 59 14.02 -1.05 4.27
CA ASN A 59 14.95 -1.98 4.91
C ASN A 59 15.02 -1.76 6.42
N TRP A 60 15.42 -2.79 7.15
CA TRP A 60 15.65 -2.73 8.58
C TRP A 60 14.42 -2.44 9.46
N PHE A 61 13.20 -2.57 8.90
CA PHE A 61 12.00 -2.68 9.73
C PHE A 61 11.79 -4.13 10.16
N LEU A 62 11.48 -4.31 11.43
CA LEU A 62 11.28 -5.65 12.00
C LEU A 62 10.08 -6.37 11.35
N SER A 63 9.07 -5.63 10.90
CA SER A 63 7.90 -6.16 10.16
C SER A 63 8.29 -6.94 8.89
N ASN A 64 9.40 -6.58 8.24
CA ASN A 64 9.89 -7.30 7.06
C ASN A 64 10.23 -8.76 7.39
N ALA A 65 10.54 -9.10 8.65
CA ALA A 65 10.83 -10.47 9.05
C ALA A 65 9.64 -11.41 8.95
N PHE A 66 8.41 -10.90 9.05
CA PHE A 66 7.18 -11.69 9.10
C PHE A 66 6.49 -11.85 7.75
N LEU A 67 6.78 -10.98 6.77
CA LEU A 67 6.17 -11.02 5.45
C LEU A 67 7.05 -11.80 4.46
N PRO A 68 6.48 -12.56 3.51
CA PRO A 68 7.25 -13.33 2.54
C PRO A 68 7.88 -12.43 1.47
N GLY A 69 9.10 -12.76 1.06
CA GLY A 69 9.79 -12.20 -0.09
C GLY A 69 10.27 -10.76 0.05
N PHE A 70 10.55 -10.14 -1.08
CA PHE A 70 11.19 -8.83 -1.16
C PHE A 70 10.24 -7.66 -0.89
N TRP A 71 8.99 -7.73 -1.34
CA TRP A 71 7.99 -6.66 -1.22
C TRP A 71 7.11 -6.83 0.03
N PRO A 72 7.34 -6.05 1.11
CA PRO A 72 6.60 -6.20 2.36
C PRO A 72 5.39 -5.27 2.49
N HIS A 73 5.28 -4.21 1.68
CA HIS A 73 4.23 -3.19 1.82
C HIS A 73 3.63 -2.79 0.47
N THR A 74 2.37 -2.38 0.51
CA THR A 74 1.66 -1.83 -0.64
C THR A 74 0.68 -0.74 -0.20
N ALA A 75 0.45 0.23 -1.09
CA ALA A 75 -0.43 1.37 -0.89
C ALA A 75 -1.17 1.71 -2.19
N LEU A 76 -2.15 2.60 -2.10
CA LEU A 76 -2.93 3.09 -3.25
C LEU A 76 -2.66 4.58 -3.48
N TYR A 77 -2.33 4.95 -4.71
CA TYR A 77 -2.36 6.34 -5.11
C TYR A 77 -3.80 6.77 -5.36
N ILE A 78 -4.31 7.62 -4.48
CA ILE A 78 -5.67 8.14 -4.56
C ILE A 78 -5.77 9.30 -5.54
N GLY A 79 -4.68 10.04 -5.71
CA GLY A 79 -4.64 11.22 -6.56
C GLY A 79 -4.99 12.52 -5.84
N LYS A 80 -4.83 13.62 -6.56
CA LYS A 80 -5.27 14.96 -6.14
C LYS A 80 -6.75 15.12 -6.45
N LYS A 81 -7.39 16.11 -5.80
CA LYS A 81 -8.81 16.40 -6.00
C LYS A 81 -9.15 16.63 -7.49
N GLU A 82 -8.30 17.35 -8.22
CA GLU A 82 -8.49 17.64 -9.63
C GLU A 82 -8.43 16.36 -10.49
N GLN A 83 -7.57 15.41 -10.13
CA GLN A 83 -7.49 14.10 -10.79
C GLN A 83 -8.73 13.24 -10.49
N LEU A 84 -9.29 13.31 -9.29
CA LEU A 84 -10.53 12.63 -8.92
C LEU A 84 -11.74 13.21 -9.67
N GLU A 85 -11.80 14.54 -9.81
CA GLU A 85 -12.84 15.22 -10.59
C GLU A 85 -12.77 14.86 -12.09
N ALA A 86 -11.55 14.73 -12.63
CA ALA A 86 -11.31 14.33 -14.01
C ALA A 86 -11.57 12.83 -14.26
N LEU A 87 -11.36 11.98 -13.23
CA LEU A 87 -11.55 10.54 -13.36
C LEU A 87 -13.02 10.17 -13.61
N GLU A 88 -13.94 10.73 -12.81
CA GLU A 88 -15.37 10.51 -12.96
C GLU A 88 -16.17 11.70 -12.41
N GLN A 89 -17.15 12.16 -13.19
CA GLN A 89 -18.04 13.24 -12.78
C GLN A 89 -18.82 12.82 -11.51
N GLY A 90 -18.77 13.64 -10.47
CA GLY A 90 -19.47 13.40 -9.21
C GLY A 90 -18.68 12.59 -8.19
N LEU A 91 -17.56 11.95 -8.54
CA LEU A 91 -16.75 11.16 -7.62
C LEU A 91 -16.41 11.91 -6.33
N VAL A 92 -15.92 13.14 -6.43
CA VAL A 92 -15.61 13.98 -5.25
C VAL A 92 -16.84 14.22 -4.38
N SER A 93 -18.02 14.39 -4.99
CA SER A 93 -19.28 14.53 -4.22
C SER A 93 -19.64 13.25 -3.49
N ASP A 94 -19.40 12.09 -4.09
CA ASP A 94 -19.66 10.79 -3.48
C ASP A 94 -18.72 10.55 -2.31
N LEU A 95 -17.42 10.82 -2.50
CA LEU A 95 -16.41 10.63 -1.44
C LEU A 95 -16.70 11.48 -0.20
N LYS A 96 -17.27 12.69 -0.37
CA LYS A 96 -17.71 13.54 0.75
C LYS A 96 -18.90 12.99 1.53
N LYS A 97 -19.69 12.10 0.91
CA LYS A 97 -20.94 11.57 1.45
C LYS A 97 -20.84 10.10 1.83
N LEU A 98 -19.65 9.49 1.76
CA LEU A 98 -19.51 8.09 2.13
C LEU A 98 -20.07 7.83 3.54
N PRO A 99 -20.82 6.73 3.70
CA PRO A 99 -21.31 6.32 5.01
C PRO A 99 -20.14 5.81 5.87
N GLU A 100 -19.75 6.59 6.84
CA GLU A 100 -18.66 6.32 7.76
C GLU A 100 -19.17 6.36 9.19
N ARG A 101 -18.36 5.82 10.15
CA ARG A 101 -18.64 5.98 11.58
C ARG A 101 -18.80 7.46 11.99
N LYS A 102 -18.02 8.34 11.33
CA LYS A 102 -18.12 9.80 11.46
C LYS A 102 -18.19 10.35 10.02
N PRO A 103 -19.38 10.78 9.57
CA PRO A 103 -19.57 11.28 8.22
C PRO A 103 -18.57 12.36 7.83
N GLY A 104 -17.93 12.19 6.65
CA GLY A 104 -16.96 13.13 6.10
C GLY A 104 -15.57 13.05 6.72
N ALA A 105 -15.29 12.15 7.67
CA ALA A 105 -13.99 12.05 8.32
C ALA A 105 -12.86 11.70 7.34
N ALA A 106 -13.08 10.78 6.38
CA ALA A 106 -12.11 10.44 5.35
C ALA A 106 -11.82 11.65 4.47
N TRP A 107 -12.86 12.35 4.02
CA TRP A 107 -12.66 13.54 3.19
C TRP A 107 -11.91 14.66 3.94
N GLU A 108 -12.27 14.93 5.19
CA GLU A 108 -11.56 15.91 6.04
C GLU A 108 -10.08 15.53 6.24
N ALA A 109 -9.79 14.24 6.41
CA ALA A 109 -8.42 13.75 6.54
C ALA A 109 -7.65 13.85 5.22
N TYR A 110 -8.28 13.50 4.10
CA TYR A 110 -7.69 13.56 2.76
C TYR A 110 -7.29 15.00 2.37
N ILE A 111 -8.13 16.00 2.60
CA ILE A 111 -7.85 17.39 2.20
C ILE A 111 -6.81 18.09 3.10
N ARG A 112 -6.43 17.49 4.22
CA ARG A 112 -5.34 18.02 5.07
C ARG A 112 -4.00 17.86 4.35
N ARG A 113 -3.03 18.65 4.78
CA ARG A 113 -1.66 18.52 4.32
C ARG A 113 -0.84 17.67 5.28
N ASP A 114 0.11 16.94 4.70
CA ASP A 114 1.11 16.17 5.41
C ASP A 114 2.48 16.84 5.17
N HIS A 115 3.04 17.47 6.20
CA HIS A 115 4.28 18.28 6.09
C HIS A 115 4.25 19.31 4.94
N GLY A 116 3.10 19.94 4.69
CA GLY A 116 2.93 20.93 3.62
C GLY A 116 2.58 20.35 2.25
N HIS A 117 2.59 19.02 2.07
CA HIS A 117 2.27 18.32 0.83
C HIS A 117 0.83 17.79 0.82
N PRO A 118 0.19 17.66 -0.37
CA PRO A 118 -1.15 17.07 -0.46
C PRO A 118 -1.10 15.59 -0.09
N ARG A 119 -2.11 15.11 0.59
CA ARG A 119 -2.31 13.69 0.86
C ARG A 119 -2.91 13.04 -0.37
N VAL A 120 -2.16 12.18 -1.01
CA VAL A 120 -2.52 11.54 -2.28
C VAL A 120 -2.38 10.03 -2.27
N ILE A 121 -1.92 9.47 -1.15
CA ILE A 121 -1.76 8.03 -0.94
C ILE A 121 -2.64 7.60 0.21
N LEU A 122 -3.25 6.42 0.10
CA LEU A 122 -3.96 5.72 1.17
C LEU A 122 -3.25 4.41 1.43
N GLU A 123 -2.89 4.17 2.67
CA GLU A 123 -2.13 3.00 3.11
C GLU A 123 -2.59 2.50 4.48
N ALA A 124 -2.43 1.20 4.74
CA ALA A 124 -2.64 0.62 6.06
C ALA A 124 -1.28 0.42 6.74
N VAL A 125 -1.07 1.15 7.83
CA VAL A 125 0.13 1.12 8.67
C VAL A 125 -0.26 0.83 10.12
N SER A 126 0.70 0.78 11.05
CA SER A 126 0.42 0.51 12.49
C SER A 126 -0.70 1.35 13.09
N ASP A 127 -0.83 2.60 12.66
CA ASP A 127 -1.89 3.53 13.09
C ASP A 127 -3.27 3.23 12.45
N GLY A 128 -3.34 2.25 11.55
CA GLY A 128 -4.52 1.90 10.76
C GLY A 128 -4.46 2.40 9.33
N VAL A 129 -5.64 2.53 8.69
CA VAL A 129 -5.76 3.05 7.32
C VAL A 129 -5.74 4.57 7.35
N VAL A 130 -4.69 5.16 6.75
CA VAL A 130 -4.41 6.59 6.80
C VAL A 130 -4.08 7.18 5.43
N PHE A 131 -4.30 8.49 5.27
CA PHE A 131 -3.81 9.24 4.11
C PHE A 131 -2.44 9.83 4.38
N ALA A 132 -1.53 9.66 3.43
CA ALA A 132 -0.17 10.19 3.44
C ALA A 132 0.12 11.05 2.20
N SER A 133 1.16 11.88 2.27
CA SER A 133 1.73 12.52 1.09
C SER A 133 2.62 11.55 0.32
N ALA A 134 2.82 11.78 -0.96
CA ALA A 134 3.76 10.99 -1.75
C ALA A 134 5.20 11.16 -1.25
N GLU A 135 5.56 12.36 -0.81
CA GLU A 135 6.86 12.66 -0.23
C GLU A 135 7.16 11.89 1.06
N HIS A 136 6.11 11.54 1.81
CA HIS A 136 6.24 10.73 3.03
C HIS A 136 6.26 9.23 2.68
N SER A 137 5.26 8.77 1.95
CA SER A 137 5.08 7.34 1.67
C SER A 137 6.21 6.80 0.78
N LEU A 138 6.56 7.49 -0.31
CA LEU A 138 7.60 7.03 -1.25
C LEU A 138 9.04 7.30 -0.77
N HIS A 139 9.23 7.92 0.39
CA HIS A 139 10.54 8.05 1.05
C HIS A 139 10.91 6.70 1.67
N ALA A 140 11.27 5.76 0.84
CA ALA A 140 11.54 4.36 1.14
C ALA A 140 12.90 3.93 0.56
N ASP A 141 13.22 2.65 0.59
CA ASP A 141 14.46 2.14 -0.01
C ASP A 141 14.23 1.63 -1.43
N TYR A 142 13.03 1.12 -1.67
CA TYR A 142 12.60 0.63 -2.99
C TYR A 142 11.13 0.97 -3.20
N VAL A 143 10.78 1.47 -4.38
CA VAL A 143 9.40 1.80 -4.76
C VAL A 143 9.12 1.36 -6.18
N ALA A 144 8.14 0.50 -6.37
CA ALA A 144 7.60 0.18 -7.69
C ALA A 144 6.13 0.64 -7.78
N VAL A 145 5.74 1.15 -8.93
CA VAL A 145 4.36 1.54 -9.20
C VAL A 145 3.82 0.77 -10.39
N LEU A 146 2.65 0.18 -10.17
CA LEU A 146 1.91 -0.58 -11.17
C LEU A 146 0.55 0.09 -11.40
N ARG A 147 0.13 0.17 -12.65
CA ARG A 147 -1.14 0.78 -13.06
C ARG A 147 -2.15 -0.26 -13.45
N PRO A 148 -3.32 -0.35 -12.78
CA PRO A 148 -4.42 -1.18 -13.21
C PRO A 148 -4.96 -0.76 -14.57
N ASN A 149 -5.05 -1.73 -15.50
CA ASN A 149 -5.67 -1.51 -16.82
C ASN A 149 -7.20 -1.61 -16.70
N LEU A 150 -7.78 -0.60 -16.09
CA LEU A 150 -9.21 -0.50 -15.79
C LEU A 150 -9.82 0.76 -16.38
N SER A 151 -11.10 0.70 -16.67
CA SER A 151 -11.86 1.88 -17.09
C SER A 151 -11.90 2.96 -15.99
N PRO A 152 -12.13 4.24 -16.33
CA PRO A 152 -12.27 5.30 -15.32
C PRO A 152 -13.32 4.98 -14.25
N SER A 153 -14.46 4.41 -14.60
CA SER A 153 -15.53 4.04 -13.68
C SER A 153 -15.13 2.90 -12.74
N GLN A 154 -14.37 1.92 -13.22
CA GLN A 154 -13.81 0.86 -12.37
C GLN A 154 -12.78 1.40 -11.39
N LYS A 155 -11.88 2.30 -11.84
CA LYS A 155 -10.93 2.99 -10.97
C LYS A 155 -11.66 3.85 -9.92
N ALA A 156 -12.70 4.57 -10.31
CA ALA A 156 -13.53 5.34 -9.38
C ALA A 156 -14.22 4.44 -8.33
N THR A 157 -14.68 3.24 -8.72
CA THR A 157 -15.22 2.24 -7.80
C THR A 157 -14.17 1.79 -6.78
N ALA A 158 -12.96 1.49 -7.23
CA ALA A 158 -11.85 1.12 -6.34
C ALA A 158 -11.51 2.25 -5.35
N ILE A 159 -11.48 3.50 -5.80
CA ILE A 159 -11.25 4.69 -4.96
C ILE A 159 -12.34 4.85 -3.90
N ARG A 160 -13.64 4.69 -4.26
CA ARG A 160 -14.75 4.76 -3.27
C ARG A 160 -14.59 3.70 -2.18
N ARG A 161 -14.26 2.46 -2.55
CA ARG A 161 -14.03 1.36 -1.61
C ARG A 161 -12.86 1.65 -0.69
N ALA A 162 -11.74 2.09 -1.25
CA ALA A 162 -10.56 2.43 -0.47
C ALA A 162 -10.83 3.58 0.53
N PHE A 163 -11.54 4.63 0.11
CA PHE A 163 -11.95 5.72 1.03
C PHE A 163 -12.85 5.23 2.17
N ALA A 164 -13.76 4.30 1.90
CA ALA A 164 -14.63 3.71 2.92
C ALA A 164 -13.86 2.91 3.99
N ASP A 165 -12.65 2.49 3.68
CA ASP A 165 -11.76 1.79 4.61
C ASP A 165 -10.93 2.73 5.49
N TYR A 166 -10.94 4.04 5.25
CA TYR A 166 -10.21 5.01 6.06
C TYR A 166 -10.56 4.89 7.56
N GLY A 167 -9.52 4.92 8.39
CA GLY A 167 -9.65 4.87 9.86
C GLY A 167 -9.94 3.47 10.43
N LYS A 168 -9.99 2.41 9.60
CA LYS A 168 -9.98 1.04 10.11
C LYS A 168 -8.64 0.77 10.78
N PRO A 169 -8.63 0.10 11.95
CA PRO A 169 -7.39 -0.27 12.63
C PRO A 169 -6.60 -1.30 11.82
N TYR A 170 -5.28 -1.33 12.04
CA TYR A 170 -4.41 -2.32 11.41
C TYR A 170 -4.70 -3.72 11.97
N ASP A 171 -4.72 -4.74 11.09
CA ASP A 171 -4.89 -6.12 11.50
C ASP A 171 -3.55 -6.82 11.75
N PHE A 172 -3.07 -6.77 12.98
CA PHE A 172 -1.86 -7.46 13.41
C PHE A 172 -1.98 -8.99 13.41
N ASN A 173 -3.18 -9.54 13.23
CA ASN A 173 -3.41 -10.98 13.15
C ASN A 173 -3.40 -11.51 11.72
N PHE A 174 -3.36 -10.62 10.71
CA PHE A 174 -3.45 -10.98 9.28
C PHE A 174 -4.67 -11.86 8.97
N ASP A 175 -5.84 -11.52 9.53
CA ASP A 175 -7.07 -12.28 9.36
C ASP A 175 -8.00 -11.63 8.31
N PHE A 176 -7.82 -12.00 7.06
CA PHE A 176 -8.62 -11.53 5.92
C PHE A 176 -10.13 -11.87 6.01
N ASN A 177 -10.57 -12.61 7.04
CA ASN A 177 -11.99 -12.82 7.30
C ASN A 177 -12.62 -11.74 8.19
N THR A 178 -11.83 -10.79 8.69
CA THR A 178 -12.29 -9.79 9.64
C THR A 178 -12.37 -8.41 8.98
N ALA A 179 -13.50 -8.06 8.40
CA ALA A 179 -13.71 -6.78 7.69
C ALA A 179 -13.54 -5.49 8.54
N SER A 180 -13.32 -5.62 9.85
CA SER A 180 -13.19 -4.48 10.78
C SER A 180 -11.75 -3.97 10.97
N LYS A 181 -10.74 -4.72 10.48
CA LYS A 181 -9.30 -4.40 10.54
C LYS A 181 -8.67 -4.75 9.21
N LEU A 182 -7.61 -4.07 8.80
CA LEU A 182 -6.98 -4.29 7.51
C LEU A 182 -5.47 -4.27 7.59
N VAL A 183 -4.82 -5.14 6.80
CA VAL A 183 -3.41 -5.00 6.45
C VAL A 183 -3.25 -4.29 5.11
N CYS A 184 -2.04 -3.86 4.78
CA CYS A 184 -1.76 -3.06 3.58
C CYS A 184 -2.26 -3.73 2.28
N SER A 185 -2.01 -5.02 2.11
CA SER A 185 -2.42 -5.76 0.91
C SER A 185 -3.92 -6.07 0.89
N GLU A 186 -4.56 -6.16 2.04
CA GLU A 186 -6.00 -6.33 2.14
C GLU A 186 -6.74 -5.05 1.74
N LEU A 187 -6.21 -3.87 2.10
CA LEU A 187 -6.73 -2.59 1.62
C LEU A 187 -6.75 -2.55 0.07
N VAL A 188 -5.65 -2.96 -0.57
CA VAL A 188 -5.56 -3.04 -2.03
C VAL A 188 -6.52 -4.10 -2.58
N TYR A 189 -6.57 -5.27 -1.96
CA TYR A 189 -7.50 -6.33 -2.36
C TYR A 189 -8.96 -5.87 -2.30
N HIS A 190 -9.41 -5.26 -1.20
CA HIS A 190 -10.78 -4.74 -1.07
C HIS A 190 -11.11 -3.67 -2.11
N ALA A 191 -10.18 -2.77 -2.38
CA ALA A 191 -10.38 -1.75 -3.40
C ALA A 191 -10.67 -2.38 -4.77
N TYR A 192 -9.94 -3.45 -5.12
CA TYR A 192 -9.99 -4.07 -6.44
C TYR A 192 -10.76 -5.40 -6.50
N GLU A 193 -11.45 -5.81 -5.43
CA GLU A 193 -12.22 -7.03 -5.40
C GLU A 193 -13.23 -7.11 -6.57
N GLY A 194 -13.13 -8.19 -7.38
CA GLY A 194 -13.94 -8.36 -8.58
C GLY A 194 -13.58 -7.45 -9.75
N LEU A 195 -12.51 -6.64 -9.66
CA LEU A 195 -11.97 -5.81 -10.73
C LEU A 195 -10.61 -6.30 -11.23
N LEU A 196 -9.78 -6.84 -10.32
CA LEU A 196 -8.51 -7.47 -10.61
C LEU A 196 -8.48 -8.88 -10.00
N ASP A 197 -7.85 -9.81 -10.71
CA ASP A 197 -7.75 -11.22 -10.30
C ASP A 197 -6.48 -11.46 -9.47
N PHE A 198 -6.52 -11.13 -8.18
CA PHE A 198 -5.43 -11.43 -7.26
C PHE A 198 -5.48 -12.88 -6.78
N GLN A 199 -4.34 -13.56 -6.81
CA GLN A 199 -4.22 -14.90 -6.27
C GLN A 199 -4.04 -14.86 -4.75
N MET A 200 -4.83 -15.67 -4.03
CA MET A 200 -4.65 -15.87 -2.61
C MET A 200 -3.50 -16.84 -2.35
N GLU A 201 -2.57 -16.46 -1.49
CA GLU A 201 -1.46 -17.30 -1.03
C GLU A 201 -1.71 -17.72 0.42
N GLU A 202 -1.19 -18.87 0.83
CA GLU A 202 -1.25 -19.30 2.22
C GLU A 202 -0.03 -18.77 2.99
N VAL A 203 -0.28 -17.91 3.97
CA VAL A 203 0.74 -17.35 4.87
C VAL A 203 0.31 -17.63 6.31
N LEU A 204 1.12 -18.36 7.06
CA LEU A 204 0.84 -18.76 8.45
C LEU A 204 -0.54 -19.44 8.64
N GLY A 205 -0.94 -20.27 7.67
CA GLY A 205 -2.22 -20.99 7.70
C GLY A 205 -3.45 -20.15 7.31
N LYS A 206 -3.24 -18.94 6.78
CA LYS A 206 -4.31 -18.03 6.32
C LYS A 206 -4.18 -17.72 4.84
N LYS A 207 -5.32 -17.62 4.15
CA LYS A 207 -5.37 -17.20 2.75
C LYS A 207 -5.34 -15.68 2.68
N VAL A 208 -4.30 -15.12 2.08
CA VAL A 208 -4.06 -13.69 1.99
C VAL A 208 -3.57 -13.32 0.59
N VAL A 209 -3.80 -12.09 0.17
CA VAL A 209 -3.05 -11.48 -0.94
C VAL A 209 -1.81 -10.85 -0.32
N THR A 210 -0.62 -11.12 -0.87
CA THR A 210 0.61 -10.50 -0.40
C THR A 210 1.08 -9.41 -1.34
N PRO A 211 1.84 -8.38 -0.88
CA PRO A 211 2.45 -7.41 -1.78
C PRO A 211 3.34 -8.08 -2.83
N LEU A 212 4.09 -9.13 -2.45
CA LEU A 212 4.85 -9.94 -3.39
C LEU A 212 3.94 -10.65 -4.41
N GLY A 213 2.77 -11.16 -3.98
CA GLY A 213 1.77 -11.78 -4.86
C GLY A 213 1.25 -10.80 -5.92
N ILE A 214 1.07 -9.51 -5.57
CA ILE A 214 0.71 -8.45 -6.53
C ILE A 214 1.84 -8.27 -7.57
N MET A 215 3.10 -8.23 -7.13
CA MET A 215 4.25 -8.12 -8.05
C MET A 215 4.40 -9.37 -8.93
N ARG A 216 4.19 -10.57 -8.38
CA ARG A 216 4.19 -11.82 -9.16
C ARG A 216 3.09 -11.85 -10.23
N LYS A 217 1.89 -11.38 -9.89
CA LYS A 217 0.81 -11.24 -10.86
C LYS A 217 1.27 -10.37 -12.03
N PHE A 218 1.82 -9.19 -11.76
CA PHE A 218 2.35 -8.31 -12.78
C PHE A 218 3.44 -9.00 -13.62
N ALA A 219 4.45 -9.61 -12.98
CA ALA A 219 5.54 -10.29 -13.66
C ALA A 219 5.10 -11.49 -14.53
N ASN A 220 4.02 -12.15 -14.17
CA ASN A 220 3.47 -13.27 -14.94
C ASN A 220 2.59 -12.82 -16.12
N GLU A 221 2.09 -11.59 -16.11
CA GLU A 221 1.09 -11.11 -17.07
C GLU A 221 1.60 -10.00 -18.00
N TYR A 222 2.77 -9.40 -17.76
CA TYR A 222 3.20 -8.18 -18.46
C TYR A 222 3.37 -8.38 -19.98
N GLU A 223 3.64 -9.61 -20.44
CA GLU A 223 3.74 -9.96 -21.87
C GLU A 223 2.38 -10.38 -22.47
N ASN A 224 1.34 -10.52 -21.68
CA ASN A 224 0.02 -10.89 -22.18
C ASN A 224 -0.52 -9.78 -23.08
N PRO A 225 -1.33 -10.11 -24.09
CA PRO A 225 -1.95 -9.10 -24.95
C PRO A 225 -2.86 -8.10 -24.21
N ASN A 226 -3.41 -8.51 -23.07
CA ASN A 226 -4.28 -7.70 -22.22
C ASN A 226 -3.89 -7.89 -20.75
N PRO A 227 -2.76 -7.35 -20.29
CA PRO A 227 -2.34 -7.47 -18.89
C PRO A 227 -3.27 -6.66 -18.00
N GLN A 228 -3.55 -7.14 -16.81
CA GLN A 228 -4.36 -6.38 -15.84
C GLN A 228 -3.58 -5.27 -15.15
N LEU A 229 -2.24 -5.35 -15.15
CA LEU A 229 -1.34 -4.36 -14.56
C LEU A 229 -0.28 -3.94 -15.56
N GLU A 230 0.01 -2.64 -15.60
CA GLU A 230 1.06 -2.04 -16.41
C GLU A 230 2.16 -1.45 -15.51
N PHE A 231 3.39 -1.45 -16.01
CA PHE A 231 4.54 -0.83 -15.34
C PHE A 231 4.49 0.70 -15.48
N VAL A 232 4.71 1.41 -14.36
CA VAL A 232 4.86 2.87 -14.38
C VAL A 232 6.31 3.27 -14.15
N PHE A 233 6.89 2.90 -13.01
CA PHE A 233 8.32 3.07 -12.72
C PHE A 233 8.77 2.14 -11.59
N PHE A 234 10.08 1.97 -11.46
CA PHE A 234 10.73 1.34 -10.33
C PHE A 234 11.96 2.15 -9.90
N LEU A 235 11.95 2.61 -8.66
CA LEU A 235 13.11 3.20 -7.98
C LEU A 235 13.80 2.09 -7.18
N ASP A 236 15.02 1.77 -7.59
CA ASP A 236 15.83 0.66 -7.07
C ASP A 236 17.17 1.16 -6.55
N THR A 237 17.68 0.53 -5.53
CA THR A 237 19.03 0.76 -5.04
C THR A 237 19.92 -0.42 -5.43
N LEU A 238 20.91 -0.16 -6.24
CA LEU A 238 21.87 -1.20 -6.63
C LEU A 238 22.73 -1.59 -5.41
N PRO A 239 23.18 -2.86 -5.32
CA PRO A 239 24.07 -3.32 -4.26
C PRO A 239 25.31 -2.42 -4.14
N GLY A 240 25.55 -1.91 -2.92
CA GLY A 240 26.65 -1.00 -2.62
C GLY A 240 26.44 0.47 -3.04
N ALA A 241 25.28 0.83 -3.60
CA ALA A 241 24.95 2.22 -3.87
C ALA A 241 24.38 2.89 -2.61
N SER A 242 24.67 4.18 -2.46
CA SER A 242 24.14 5.02 -1.38
C SER A 242 22.79 5.69 -1.72
N GLU A 243 22.38 5.62 -2.98
CA GLU A 243 21.19 6.29 -3.51
C GLU A 243 20.44 5.38 -4.50
N SER A 244 19.13 5.54 -4.53
CA SER A 244 18.26 4.88 -5.50
C SER A 244 18.27 5.60 -6.85
N ASN A 245 18.01 4.83 -7.91
CA ASN A 245 17.81 5.33 -9.26
C ASN A 245 16.57 4.69 -9.88
N GLU A 246 16.03 5.33 -10.90
CA GLU A 246 15.01 4.70 -11.72
C GLU A 246 15.63 3.63 -12.61
N VAL A 247 15.05 2.45 -12.61
CA VAL A 247 15.53 1.29 -13.35
C VAL A 247 14.45 0.73 -14.29
N SER A 248 14.86 -0.19 -15.15
CA SER A 248 13.99 -0.73 -16.21
C SER A 248 12.90 -1.68 -15.69
N LEU A 249 11.95 -1.98 -16.57
CA LEU A 249 10.90 -2.98 -16.37
C LEU A 249 11.49 -4.36 -16.02
N GLU A 250 12.55 -4.79 -16.71
CA GLU A 250 13.20 -6.08 -16.46
C GLU A 250 13.71 -6.19 -15.02
N LYS A 251 14.28 -5.10 -14.49
CA LYS A 251 14.72 -5.04 -13.08
C LYS A 251 13.56 -5.09 -12.09
N CYS A 252 12.42 -4.53 -12.48
CA CYS A 252 11.19 -4.65 -11.68
C CYS A 252 10.71 -6.11 -11.63
N ILE A 253 10.70 -6.81 -12.75
CA ILE A 253 10.32 -8.22 -12.83
C ILE A 253 11.30 -9.10 -12.04
N GLU A 254 12.62 -8.91 -12.21
CA GLU A 254 13.65 -9.61 -11.43
C GLU A 254 13.50 -9.43 -9.91
N SER A 255 12.83 -8.37 -9.47
CA SER A 255 12.61 -8.12 -8.04
C SER A 255 11.73 -9.17 -7.35
N VAL A 256 10.95 -9.94 -8.10
CA VAL A 256 10.11 -11.05 -7.60
C VAL A 256 10.96 -12.11 -6.91
N ASP A 257 12.13 -12.39 -7.47
CA ASP A 257 13.05 -13.45 -7.01
C ASP A 257 14.11 -12.94 -6.03
N ARG A 258 14.09 -11.65 -5.70
CA ARG A 258 15.02 -11.11 -4.71
C ARG A 258 14.80 -11.73 -3.34
N PRO A 259 15.89 -12.08 -2.65
CA PRO A 259 15.78 -12.62 -1.29
C PRO A 259 15.14 -11.60 -0.36
N LYS A 260 14.49 -12.13 0.68
CA LYS A 260 13.96 -11.35 1.81
C LYS A 260 15.07 -10.60 2.59
N ALA A 261 16.32 -10.78 2.21
CA ALA A 261 17.52 -10.56 2.98
C ALA A 261 17.59 -9.23 3.73
N PHE A 262 18.03 -9.33 4.99
CA PHE A 262 18.59 -8.27 5.80
C PHE A 262 20.08 -8.05 5.45
N ASN A 263 20.57 -8.61 4.34
CA ASN A 263 21.97 -8.64 3.96
C ASN A 263 22.26 -7.49 2.99
N GLU A 264 22.51 -6.34 3.54
CA GLU A 264 23.30 -5.28 2.92
C GLU A 264 24.26 -4.69 3.96
#